data_e203fae61254e394d333001a1474a144
#
_entry.id   e203fae61254e394d333001a1474a144
#
_cell.length_a   1.000
_cell.length_b   1.000
_cell.length_c   1.000
_cell.angle_alpha   90.00
_cell.angle_beta   90.00
_cell.angle_gamma   90.00
#
_symmetry.space_group_name_H-M   'P 1'
#
loop_
_entity.id
_entity.type
_entity.pdbx_description
1 polymer ?
#
loop_
_entity_poly.entity_id
_entity_poly.type
_entity_poly.pdbx_seq_one_letter_code
_entity_poly.pdbx_strand_id
1 'polypeptide(L)'
;MNKDDLQLKWDALPANNLMRQWQMQIAEITEQSVTLSMPVTDQVTQVDGVLHGGATLALAETAGSIAAFLLCRKGEEQIHGIELSANHLRAGKIGDTLYAKAVCLNAGRTLQLWDIKVTNQEEKLISYCKFTTISR
;
A
#
# COMPACT_ATOMS: atom_id res chain seq x y z
N MET A 1 4.92 -13.15 -11.97
CA MET A 1 3.49 -12.94 -11.63
C MET A 1 2.99 -11.74 -12.39
N ASN A 2 1.87 -11.85 -13.05
CA ASN A 2 1.24 -10.72 -13.71
C ASN A 2 0.05 -10.21 -12.88
N LYS A 3 -0.63 -9.19 -13.40
CA LYS A 3 -1.77 -8.56 -12.72
C LYS A 3 -2.90 -9.55 -12.42
N ASP A 4 -3.21 -10.42 -13.39
CA ASP A 4 -4.31 -11.39 -13.23
C ASP A 4 -3.97 -12.45 -12.18
N ASP A 5 -2.72 -12.92 -12.15
CA ASP A 5 -2.25 -13.86 -11.14
C ASP A 5 -2.33 -13.24 -9.74
N LEU A 6 -1.98 -11.97 -9.61
CA LEU A 6 -2.08 -11.25 -8.34
C LEU A 6 -3.54 -11.17 -7.90
N GLN A 7 -4.45 -10.83 -8.80
CA GLN A 7 -5.88 -10.72 -8.46
C GLN A 7 -6.43 -12.07 -7.97
N LEU A 8 -6.05 -13.18 -8.64
CA LEU A 8 -6.45 -14.51 -8.21
C LEU A 8 -5.96 -14.83 -6.80
N LYS A 9 -4.70 -14.51 -6.50
CA LYS A 9 -4.15 -14.71 -5.15
C LYS A 9 -4.83 -13.83 -4.12
N TRP A 10 -5.14 -12.60 -4.51
CA TRP A 10 -5.85 -11.66 -3.64
C TRP A 10 -7.23 -12.19 -3.27
N ASP A 11 -7.97 -12.66 -4.27
CA ASP A 11 -9.34 -13.18 -4.09
C ASP A 11 -9.36 -14.47 -3.28
N ALA A 12 -8.24 -15.20 -3.25
CA ALA A 12 -8.10 -16.45 -2.48
C ALA A 12 -7.64 -16.25 -1.04
N LEU A 13 -7.39 -15.02 -0.60
CA LEU A 13 -6.98 -14.75 0.77
C LEU A 13 -8.07 -15.20 1.76
N PRO A 14 -7.68 -15.82 2.90
CA PRO A 14 -8.67 -16.24 3.89
C PRO A 14 -9.37 -15.04 4.54
N ALA A 15 -10.60 -15.27 5.01
CA ALA A 15 -11.44 -14.20 5.56
C ALA A 15 -10.81 -13.45 6.74
N ASN A 16 -9.95 -14.14 7.51
CA ASN A 16 -9.27 -13.53 8.66
C ASN A 16 -7.91 -12.93 8.33
N ASN A 17 -7.56 -12.84 7.03
CA ASN A 17 -6.35 -12.17 6.58
C ASN A 17 -6.49 -10.66 6.81
N LEU A 18 -5.40 -9.99 7.21
CA LEU A 18 -5.42 -8.55 7.50
C LEU A 18 -5.96 -7.73 6.32
N MET A 19 -5.46 -7.98 5.11
CA MET A 19 -5.86 -7.21 3.94
C MET A 19 -7.35 -7.42 3.62
N ARG A 20 -7.85 -8.65 3.80
CA ARG A 20 -9.28 -8.97 3.62
C ARG A 20 -10.14 -8.30 4.68
N GLN A 21 -9.75 -8.40 5.95
CA GLN A 21 -10.53 -7.82 7.06
C GLN A 21 -10.62 -6.30 6.98
N TRP A 22 -9.54 -5.66 6.55
CA TRP A 22 -9.52 -4.20 6.40
C TRP A 22 -10.03 -3.75 5.03
N GLN A 23 -10.49 -4.70 4.21
CA GLN A 23 -11.12 -4.44 2.92
C GLN A 23 -10.22 -3.70 1.94
N MET A 24 -8.93 -4.01 1.99
CA MET A 24 -8.00 -3.49 0.99
C MET A 24 -8.34 -4.09 -0.38
N GLN A 25 -8.27 -3.28 -1.43
CA GLN A 25 -8.53 -3.69 -2.81
C GLN A 25 -7.44 -3.16 -3.73
N ILE A 26 -7.21 -3.89 -4.81
CA ILE A 26 -6.33 -3.43 -5.88
C ILE A 26 -7.15 -2.46 -6.73
N ALA A 27 -6.80 -1.17 -6.67
CA ALA A 27 -7.53 -0.12 -7.38
C ALA A 27 -6.98 0.11 -8.79
N GLU A 28 -5.65 0.15 -8.95
CA GLU A 28 -5.03 0.39 -10.25
C GLU A 28 -3.61 -0.14 -10.28
N ILE A 29 -3.21 -0.69 -11.42
CA ILE A 29 -1.83 -1.10 -11.68
C ILE A 29 -1.42 -0.52 -13.03
N THR A 30 -0.33 0.26 -13.04
CA THR A 30 0.27 0.79 -14.26
C THR A 30 1.69 0.23 -14.41
N GLU A 31 2.38 0.62 -15.47
CA GLU A 31 3.79 0.22 -15.66
C GLU A 31 4.73 0.84 -14.61
N GLN A 32 4.28 1.86 -13.89
CA GLN A 32 5.12 2.64 -12.97
C GLN A 32 4.57 2.72 -11.56
N SER A 33 3.36 2.23 -11.31
CA SER A 33 2.70 2.40 -10.02
C SER A 33 1.69 1.31 -9.70
N VAL A 34 1.45 1.14 -8.42
CA VAL A 34 0.34 0.33 -7.90
C VAL A 34 -0.43 1.17 -6.91
N THR A 35 -1.75 1.17 -7.05
CA THR A 35 -2.66 1.86 -6.12
C THR A 35 -3.56 0.83 -5.46
N LEU A 36 -3.59 0.86 -4.12
CA LEU A 36 -4.54 0.09 -3.32
C LEU A 36 -5.53 1.03 -2.68
N SER A 37 -6.75 0.55 -2.48
CA SER A 37 -7.78 1.28 -1.72
C SER A 37 -8.09 0.57 -0.41
N MET A 38 -8.58 1.34 0.57
CA MET A 38 -9.05 0.82 1.85
C MET A 38 -10.13 1.76 2.40
N PRO A 39 -11.32 1.24 2.73
CA PRO A 39 -12.31 2.09 3.39
C PRO A 39 -11.91 2.34 4.85
N VAL A 40 -12.21 3.52 5.34
CA VAL A 40 -12.04 3.82 6.77
C VAL A 40 -13.28 3.35 7.50
N THR A 41 -13.16 2.21 8.16
CA THR A 41 -14.20 1.62 8.99
C THR A 41 -13.76 1.68 10.45
N ASP A 42 -14.64 1.27 11.37
CA ASP A 42 -14.31 1.21 12.80
C ASP A 42 -13.16 0.25 13.11
N GLN A 43 -12.91 -0.76 12.25
CA GLN A 43 -11.78 -1.69 12.43
C GLN A 43 -10.41 -1.03 12.31
N VAL A 44 -10.32 0.10 11.63
CA VAL A 44 -9.04 0.78 11.37
C VAL A 44 -8.94 2.13 12.07
N THR A 45 -9.73 2.33 13.10
CA THR A 45 -9.71 3.57 13.89
C THR A 45 -8.89 3.40 15.18
N GLN A 46 -8.51 4.53 15.76
CA GLN A 46 -7.83 4.60 17.05
C GLN A 46 -8.79 5.15 18.13
N VAL A 47 -8.30 5.42 19.33
CA VAL A 47 -9.14 5.74 20.51
C VAL A 47 -10.02 6.98 20.35
N ASP A 48 -9.64 7.93 19.50
CA ASP A 48 -10.46 9.12 19.24
C ASP A 48 -11.45 8.92 18.08
N GLY A 49 -11.53 7.70 17.54
CA GLY A 49 -12.51 7.36 16.51
C GLY A 49 -12.14 7.77 15.10
N VAL A 50 -10.92 8.26 14.89
CA VAL A 50 -10.40 8.57 13.56
C VAL A 50 -9.44 7.49 13.09
N LEU A 51 -9.06 7.54 11.82
CA LEU A 51 -8.14 6.58 11.20
C LEU A 51 -6.87 6.40 12.04
N HIS A 52 -6.52 5.15 12.30
CA HIS A 52 -5.28 4.78 12.96
C HIS A 52 -4.11 4.96 11.99
N GLY A 53 -3.08 5.71 12.41
CA GLY A 53 -1.90 5.93 11.57
C GLY A 53 -1.20 4.64 11.16
N GLY A 54 -1.17 3.65 12.05
CA GLY A 54 -0.62 2.33 11.73
C GLY A 54 -1.38 1.59 10.63
N ALA A 55 -2.70 1.80 10.54
CA ALA A 55 -3.51 1.23 9.45
C ALA A 55 -3.13 1.87 8.11
N THR A 56 -2.90 3.17 8.10
CA THR A 56 -2.39 3.88 6.92
C THR A 56 -1.03 3.32 6.48
N LEU A 57 -0.14 3.07 7.45
CA LEU A 57 1.18 2.48 7.16
C LEU A 57 1.05 1.08 6.58
N ALA A 58 0.13 0.26 7.11
CA ALA A 58 -0.10 -1.08 6.58
C ALA A 58 -0.58 -1.03 5.12
N LEU A 59 -1.47 -0.10 4.80
CA LEU A 59 -1.94 0.10 3.43
C LEU A 59 -0.79 0.54 2.50
N ALA A 60 -0.01 1.52 2.94
CA ALA A 60 1.13 2.04 2.18
C ALA A 60 2.19 0.97 1.95
N GLU A 61 2.55 0.22 2.98
CA GLU A 61 3.54 -0.86 2.86
C GLU A 61 3.05 -1.96 1.93
N THR A 62 1.77 -2.31 2.02
CA THR A 62 1.19 -3.31 1.13
C THR A 62 1.27 -2.86 -0.33
N ALA A 63 0.90 -1.59 -0.61
CA ALA A 63 0.99 -1.04 -1.96
C ALA A 63 2.43 -1.03 -2.48
N GLY A 64 3.37 -0.59 -1.66
CA GLY A 64 4.79 -0.54 -2.03
C GLY A 64 5.41 -1.91 -2.24
N SER A 65 5.06 -2.88 -1.40
CA SER A 65 5.56 -4.26 -1.52
C SER A 65 5.05 -4.93 -2.79
N ILE A 66 3.78 -4.75 -3.10
CA ILE A 66 3.20 -5.28 -4.34
C ILE A 66 3.84 -4.61 -5.55
N ALA A 67 4.01 -3.28 -5.50
CA ALA A 67 4.64 -2.54 -6.58
C ALA A 67 6.07 -3.04 -6.83
N ALA A 68 6.85 -3.22 -5.78
CA ALA A 68 8.22 -3.72 -5.90
C ALA A 68 8.24 -5.12 -6.52
N PHE A 69 7.36 -6.00 -6.07
CA PHE A 69 7.26 -7.36 -6.58
C PHE A 69 6.88 -7.39 -8.06
N LEU A 70 5.86 -6.63 -8.46
CA LEU A 70 5.38 -6.64 -9.85
C LEU A 70 6.29 -5.90 -10.81
N LEU A 71 6.89 -4.79 -10.38
CA LEU A 71 7.59 -3.87 -11.27
C LEU A 71 9.11 -4.02 -11.26
N CYS A 72 9.67 -4.55 -10.18
CA CYS A 72 11.12 -4.57 -10.00
C CYS A 72 11.74 -5.97 -9.86
N ARG A 73 10.95 -6.99 -9.59
CA ARG A 73 11.46 -8.34 -9.37
C ARG A 73 12.10 -8.90 -10.65
N LYS A 74 13.28 -9.48 -10.49
CA LYS A 74 14.00 -10.15 -11.58
C LYS A 74 14.22 -11.61 -11.19
N GLY A 75 13.73 -12.52 -12.04
CA GLY A 75 13.92 -13.97 -11.82
C GLY A 75 13.34 -14.45 -10.50
N GLU A 76 14.14 -15.16 -9.72
CA GLU A 76 13.75 -15.79 -8.45
C GLU A 76 14.03 -14.92 -7.22
N GLU A 77 14.41 -13.65 -7.41
CA GLU A 77 14.72 -12.77 -6.31
C GLU A 77 13.58 -12.65 -5.31
N GLN A 78 13.94 -12.51 -4.03
CA GLN A 78 13.02 -12.14 -2.97
C GLN A 78 13.04 -10.62 -2.82
N ILE A 79 11.88 -10.01 -2.62
CA ILE A 79 11.80 -8.57 -2.38
C ILE A 79 11.19 -8.34 -1.00
N HIS A 80 11.84 -7.53 -0.19
CA HIS A 80 11.39 -7.22 1.16
C HIS A 80 11.40 -5.72 1.41
N GLY A 81 10.40 -5.23 2.15
CA GLY A 81 10.45 -3.89 2.71
C GLY A 81 11.42 -3.82 3.86
N ILE A 82 12.24 -2.78 3.90
CA ILE A 82 13.25 -2.61 4.97
C ILE A 82 13.12 -1.31 5.73
N GLU A 83 12.42 -0.32 5.20
CA GLU A 83 12.17 0.92 5.90
C GLU A 83 10.91 1.59 5.35
N LEU A 84 10.05 2.04 6.26
CA LEU A 84 8.88 2.83 5.92
C LEU A 84 8.83 4.03 6.87
N SER A 85 8.80 5.24 6.31
CA SER A 85 8.61 6.46 7.07
C SER A 85 7.39 7.21 6.54
N ALA A 86 6.69 7.88 7.42
CA ALA A 86 5.46 8.58 7.05
C ALA A 86 5.28 9.87 7.83
N ASN A 87 4.67 10.85 7.16
CA ASN A 87 4.11 12.03 7.79
C ASN A 87 2.60 11.97 7.61
N HIS A 88 1.87 11.91 8.72
CA HIS A 88 0.41 11.98 8.71
C HIS A 88 0.00 13.46 8.72
N LEU A 89 -0.72 13.91 7.72
CA LEU A 89 -0.99 15.33 7.49
C LEU A 89 -2.45 15.70 7.74
N ARG A 90 -3.36 14.73 7.69
CA ARG A 90 -4.79 14.96 7.84
C ARG A 90 -5.45 13.73 8.42
N ALA A 91 -6.42 13.95 9.33
CA ALA A 91 -7.16 12.85 9.92
C ALA A 91 -8.10 12.21 8.88
N GLY A 92 -8.06 10.88 8.80
CA GLY A 92 -9.06 10.12 8.06
C GLY A 92 -10.29 9.87 8.94
N LYS A 93 -11.47 9.92 8.35
CA LYS A 93 -12.73 9.77 9.06
C LYS A 93 -13.47 8.51 8.60
N ILE A 94 -14.25 7.90 9.48
CA ILE A 94 -15.12 6.80 9.09
C ILE A 94 -16.01 7.26 7.93
N GLY A 95 -16.08 6.44 6.89
CA GLY A 95 -16.76 6.74 5.65
C GLY A 95 -15.85 7.23 4.52
N ASP A 96 -14.62 7.64 4.84
CA ASP A 96 -13.63 7.95 3.80
C ASP A 96 -13.16 6.67 3.12
N THR A 97 -12.67 6.81 1.89
CA THR A 97 -11.92 5.77 1.20
C THR A 97 -10.51 6.29 0.95
N LEU A 98 -9.52 5.50 1.36
CA LEU A 98 -8.11 5.84 1.16
C LEU A 98 -7.58 5.18 -0.11
N TYR A 99 -6.65 5.87 -0.76
CA TYR A 99 -5.92 5.36 -1.92
C TYR A 99 -4.43 5.55 -1.68
N ALA A 100 -3.70 4.45 -1.59
CA ALA A 100 -2.25 4.48 -1.45
C ALA A 100 -1.63 4.18 -2.81
N LYS A 101 -0.99 5.18 -3.40
CA LYS A 101 -0.34 5.05 -4.70
C LYS A 101 1.17 4.99 -4.52
N ALA A 102 1.74 3.83 -4.80
CA ALA A 102 3.17 3.59 -4.74
C ALA A 102 3.79 3.80 -6.13
N VAL A 103 4.70 4.77 -6.22
CA VAL A 103 5.41 5.11 -7.45
C VAL A 103 6.89 4.91 -7.21
N CYS A 104 7.56 4.23 -8.15
CA CYS A 104 9.00 4.01 -8.06
C CYS A 104 9.76 5.32 -8.32
N LEU A 105 10.54 5.77 -7.33
CA LEU A 105 11.44 6.91 -7.50
C LEU A 105 12.79 6.48 -8.07
N ASN A 106 13.28 5.33 -7.64
CA ASN A 106 14.57 4.82 -8.09
C ASN A 106 14.59 3.30 -7.92
N ALA A 107 14.86 2.60 -9.01
CA ALA A 107 15.03 1.15 -9.02
C ALA A 107 16.51 0.83 -9.21
N GLY A 108 17.22 0.74 -8.09
CA GLY A 108 18.62 0.31 -8.10
C GLY A 108 18.73 -1.21 -8.27
N ARG A 109 19.95 -1.69 -8.41
CA ARG A 109 20.21 -3.13 -8.58
C ARG A 109 19.75 -3.95 -7.38
N THR A 110 19.89 -3.41 -6.18
CA THR A 110 19.58 -4.08 -4.91
C THR A 110 18.48 -3.38 -4.14
N LEU A 111 18.46 -2.03 -4.18
CA LEU A 111 17.52 -1.22 -3.42
C LEU A 111 16.56 -0.49 -4.35
N GLN A 112 15.30 -0.41 -3.97
CA GLN A 112 14.30 0.38 -4.65
C GLN A 112 13.70 1.39 -3.68
N LEU A 113 13.51 2.61 -4.13
CA LEU A 113 12.92 3.69 -3.34
C LEU A 113 11.55 4.05 -3.91
N TRP A 114 10.56 4.12 -3.04
CA TRP A 114 9.16 4.33 -3.40
C TRP A 114 8.60 5.59 -2.75
N ASP A 115 7.90 6.37 -3.55
CA ASP A 115 7.05 7.47 -3.10
C ASP A 115 5.64 6.92 -2.97
N ILE A 116 5.05 7.05 -1.78
CA ILE A 116 3.69 6.55 -1.54
C ILE A 116 2.85 7.68 -0.96
N LYS A 117 1.92 8.19 -1.75
CA LYS A 117 0.95 9.19 -1.31
C LYS A 117 -0.35 8.47 -0.98
N VAL A 118 -0.88 8.75 0.21
CA VAL A 118 -2.19 8.25 0.63
C VAL A 118 -3.16 9.41 0.62
N THR A 119 -4.15 9.32 -0.26
CA THR A 119 -5.17 10.36 -0.45
C THR A 119 -6.55 9.81 -0.10
N ASN A 120 -7.52 10.69 0.13
CA ASN A 120 -8.92 10.27 0.30
C ASN A 120 -9.70 10.40 -1.02
N GLN A 121 -11.01 10.15 -0.99
CA GLN A 121 -11.89 10.23 -2.17
C GLN A 121 -12.00 11.63 -2.77
N GLU A 122 -11.61 12.66 -2.03
CA GLU A 122 -11.55 14.04 -2.50
C GLU A 122 -10.16 14.43 -2.97
N GLU A 123 -9.27 13.45 -3.12
CA GLU A 123 -7.86 13.63 -3.51
C GLU A 123 -7.05 14.49 -2.53
N LYS A 124 -7.52 14.60 -1.28
CA LYS A 124 -6.76 15.30 -0.24
C LYS A 124 -5.69 14.38 0.33
N LEU A 125 -4.50 14.91 0.52
CA LEU A 125 -3.36 14.15 1.03
C LEU A 125 -3.54 13.87 2.53
N ILE A 126 -3.68 12.58 2.86
CA ILE A 126 -3.82 12.11 4.23
C ILE A 126 -2.44 11.82 4.84
N SER A 127 -1.58 11.14 4.08
CA SER A 127 -0.23 10.80 4.54
C SER A 127 0.72 10.77 3.36
N TYR A 128 1.95 11.17 3.63
CA TYR A 128 3.05 11.01 2.69
C TYR A 128 4.04 10.00 3.25
N CYS A 129 4.34 8.96 2.48
CA CYS A 129 5.21 7.88 2.92
C CYS A 129 6.39 7.71 1.96
N LYS A 130 7.54 7.37 2.53
CA LYS A 130 8.71 6.95 1.77
C LYS A 130 9.02 5.51 2.18
N PHE A 131 9.22 4.65 1.21
CA PHE A 131 9.38 3.21 1.44
C PHE A 131 10.61 2.71 0.68
N THR A 132 11.40 1.87 1.33
CA THR A 132 12.57 1.25 0.71
C THR A 132 12.39 -0.25 0.71
N THR A 133 12.63 -0.88 -0.45
CA THR A 133 12.65 -2.32 -0.60
C THR A 133 14.03 -2.79 -1.03
N ILE A 134 14.34 -4.05 -0.72
CA ILE A 134 15.61 -4.69 -1.10
C ILE A 134 15.30 -5.97 -1.87
N SER A 135 16.07 -6.19 -2.95
CA SER A 135 16.02 -7.42 -3.75
C SER A 135 17.23 -8.30 -3.41
N ARG A 136 16.99 -9.59 -3.19
CA ARG A 136 18.06 -10.55 -2.94
C ARG A 136 17.63 -12.01 -3.13
#